data_149cde334a32be12723373312d2cef77
#
_entry.id   149cde334a32be12723373312d2cef77
#
_cell.length_a   1.000
_cell.length_b   1.000
_cell.length_c   1.000
_cell.angle_alpha   90.00
_cell.angle_beta   90.00
_cell.angle_gamma   90.00
#
_symmetry.space_group_name_H-M   'P 1'
#
loop_
_entity.id
_entity.type
_entity.pdbx_description
1 polymer ?
#
loop_
_entity_poly.entity_id
_entity_poly.type
_entity_poly.pdbx_seq_one_letter_code
_entity_poly.pdbx_strand_id
1 'polypeptide(L)'
;MDRLKGKVAMVVGAGSIGPGWGNGKATAVTFAREGASVFCVDRNGAAAEETVGIIKGEGGKAAAFTADVSRAAEVEAMVQACLKTFGRIDVLDNNVGIAEVGSVVEVDEKD
;
A
#
# COMPACT_ATOMS: atom_id res chain seq x y z
N MET A 1 -5.85 4.93 -16.97
CA MET A 1 -5.63 3.52 -17.28
C MET A 1 -6.34 2.66 -16.28
N ASP A 2 -6.71 1.46 -16.68
CA ASP A 2 -7.52 0.61 -15.81
C ASP A 2 -6.97 -0.79 -15.70
N ARG A 3 -5.66 -0.93 -15.78
CA ARG A 3 -5.05 -2.25 -15.72
C ARG A 3 -5.34 -2.99 -14.42
N LEU A 4 -5.52 -2.24 -13.35
CA LEU A 4 -5.74 -2.82 -12.03
C LEU A 4 -7.16 -2.57 -11.53
N LYS A 5 -8.06 -2.27 -12.45
CA LYS A 5 -9.43 -2.00 -12.06
C LYS A 5 -10.02 -3.21 -11.33
N GLY A 6 -10.61 -2.95 -10.19
CA GLY A 6 -11.18 -4.01 -9.35
C GLY A 6 -10.17 -4.76 -8.51
N LYS A 7 -8.89 -4.45 -8.63
CA LYS A 7 -7.87 -5.06 -7.80
C LYS A 7 -7.61 -4.24 -6.55
N VAL A 8 -7.06 -4.89 -5.54
CA VAL A 8 -6.67 -4.23 -4.31
C VAL A 8 -5.18 -4.42 -4.13
N ALA A 9 -4.46 -3.33 -3.96
CA ALA A 9 -3.03 -3.36 -3.74
C ALA A 9 -2.73 -2.84 -2.34
N MET A 10 -1.94 -3.59 -1.59
CA MET A 10 -1.42 -3.13 -0.32
C MET A 10 0.02 -2.70 -0.54
N VAL A 11 0.31 -1.45 -0.26
CA VAL A 11 1.65 -0.90 -0.42
C VAL A 11 2.20 -0.58 0.95
N VAL A 12 3.24 -1.29 1.34
CA VAL A 12 3.88 -1.11 2.64
C VAL A 12 5.07 -0.18 2.45
N GLY A 13 5.19 0.81 3.31
CA GLY A 13 6.13 1.88 3.10
C GLY A 13 5.62 2.88 2.09
N ALA A 14 4.33 3.13 2.12
CA ALA A 14 3.65 3.94 1.11
C ALA A 14 3.87 5.42 1.28
N GLY A 15 4.39 5.85 2.43
CA GLY A 15 4.63 7.26 2.67
C GLY A 15 6.00 7.68 2.22
N SER A 16 6.24 8.99 2.30
CA SER A 16 7.55 9.56 2.01
C SER A 16 8.02 10.27 3.26
N ILE A 17 9.25 9.99 3.67
CA ILE A 17 9.78 10.60 4.89
C ILE A 17 10.82 11.68 4.60
N GLY A 18 11.01 12.00 3.35
CA GLY A 18 11.95 13.05 2.97
C GLY A 18 11.39 13.88 1.86
N PRO A 19 12.16 14.83 1.37
CA PRO A 19 11.72 15.63 0.23
C PRO A 19 11.53 14.75 -0.99
N GLY A 20 10.52 15.05 -1.75
CA GLY A 20 10.22 14.27 -2.93
C GLY A 20 9.45 13.01 -2.61
N TRP A 21 9.25 12.21 -3.63
CA TRP A 21 8.46 11.00 -3.50
C TRP A 21 9.39 9.79 -3.37
N GLY A 22 9.17 9.00 -2.31
CA GLY A 22 9.83 7.73 -2.19
C GLY A 22 9.16 6.69 -3.09
N ASN A 23 9.79 5.52 -3.20
CA ASN A 23 9.28 4.47 -4.08
C ASN A 23 7.89 4.03 -3.68
N GLY A 24 7.63 3.88 -2.39
CA GLY A 24 6.32 3.41 -1.94
C GLY A 24 5.21 4.38 -2.28
N LYS A 25 5.46 5.67 -2.09
CA LYS A 25 4.47 6.69 -2.42
C LYS A 25 4.19 6.69 -3.91
N ALA A 26 5.25 6.66 -4.72
CA ALA A 26 5.08 6.65 -6.17
C ALA A 26 4.33 5.41 -6.63
N THR A 27 4.66 4.26 -6.06
CA THR A 27 3.99 3.01 -6.39
C THR A 27 2.51 3.07 -6.04
N ALA A 28 2.19 3.56 -4.85
CA ALA A 28 0.80 3.63 -4.42
C ALA A 28 -0.02 4.51 -5.36
N VAL A 29 0.50 5.68 -5.70
CA VAL A 29 -0.21 6.58 -6.59
C VAL A 29 -0.35 5.98 -7.97
N THR A 30 0.70 5.33 -8.47
CA THR A 30 0.64 4.69 -9.79
C THR A 30 -0.41 3.58 -9.82
N PHE A 31 -0.45 2.74 -8.79
CA PHE A 31 -1.46 1.68 -8.73
C PHE A 31 -2.86 2.27 -8.74
N ALA A 32 -3.07 3.35 -8.00
CA ALA A 32 -4.38 3.98 -7.98
C ALA A 32 -4.76 4.54 -9.34
N ARG A 33 -3.80 5.09 -10.05
CA ARG A 33 -4.04 5.59 -11.40
C ARG A 33 -4.40 4.48 -12.37
N GLU A 34 -3.94 3.25 -12.08
CA GLU A 34 -4.29 2.09 -12.89
C GLU A 34 -5.62 1.47 -12.45
N GLY A 35 -6.31 2.06 -11.51
CA GLY A 35 -7.64 1.62 -11.12
C GLY A 35 -7.72 0.80 -9.85
N ALA A 36 -6.61 0.53 -9.19
CA ALA A 36 -6.62 -0.26 -7.97
C ALA A 36 -7.16 0.55 -6.80
N SER A 37 -7.77 -0.15 -5.85
CA SER A 37 -7.96 0.38 -4.52
C SER A 37 -6.67 0.14 -3.76
N VAL A 38 -6.12 1.15 -3.12
CA VAL A 38 -4.78 1.06 -2.55
C VAL A 38 -4.84 1.21 -1.04
N PHE A 39 -4.30 0.21 -0.35
CA PHE A 39 -4.19 0.24 1.10
C PHE A 39 -2.77 0.67 1.44
N CYS A 40 -2.64 1.89 1.93
CA CYS A 40 -1.33 2.50 2.16
C CYS A 40 -0.90 2.28 3.59
N VAL A 41 0.16 1.52 3.78
CA VAL A 41 0.66 1.18 5.10
C VAL A 41 2.01 1.86 5.30
N ASP A 42 2.18 2.49 6.44
CA ASP A 42 3.47 3.09 6.77
C ASP A 42 3.60 3.13 8.29
N ARG A 43 4.83 3.04 8.76
CA ARG A 43 5.10 3.20 10.17
C ARG A 43 4.81 4.64 10.59
N ASN A 44 4.99 5.56 9.68
CA ASN A 44 4.63 6.96 9.88
C ASN A 44 3.24 7.19 9.33
N GLY A 45 2.25 7.27 10.23
CA GLY A 45 0.85 7.40 9.82
C GLY A 45 0.58 8.68 9.05
N ALA A 46 1.23 9.77 9.40
CA ALA A 46 1.03 11.02 8.67
C ALA A 46 1.50 10.91 7.23
N ALA A 47 2.59 10.18 7.00
CA ALA A 47 3.08 9.97 5.64
C ALA A 47 2.12 9.13 4.82
N ALA A 48 1.54 8.09 5.42
CA ALA A 48 0.55 7.28 4.74
C ALA A 48 -0.70 8.10 4.40
N GLU A 49 -1.12 8.94 5.33
CA GLU A 49 -2.29 9.79 5.09
C GLU A 49 -2.05 10.78 3.97
N GLU A 50 -0.84 11.30 3.87
CA GLU A 50 -0.51 12.21 2.78
C GLU A 50 -0.66 11.52 1.42
N THR A 51 -0.17 10.29 1.33
CA THR A 51 -0.28 9.53 0.09
C THR A 51 -1.75 9.27 -0.25
N VAL A 52 -2.54 8.88 0.76
CA VAL A 52 -3.98 8.67 0.56
C VAL A 52 -4.65 9.95 0.07
N GLY A 53 -4.26 11.09 0.63
CA GLY A 53 -4.82 12.38 0.21
C GLY A 53 -4.55 12.66 -1.26
N ILE A 54 -3.35 12.32 -1.74
CA ILE A 54 -3.04 12.52 -3.15
C ILE A 54 -3.92 11.63 -4.01
N ILE A 55 -4.05 10.35 -3.63
CA ILE A 55 -4.85 9.40 -4.40
C ILE A 55 -6.32 9.85 -4.46
N LYS A 56 -6.87 10.24 -3.32
CA LYS A 56 -8.26 10.68 -3.29
C LYS A 56 -8.45 11.98 -4.07
N GLY A 57 -7.46 12.85 -4.02
CA GLY A 57 -7.51 14.09 -4.78
C GLY A 57 -7.54 13.85 -6.28
N GLU A 58 -7.04 12.70 -6.73
CA GLU A 58 -7.09 12.32 -8.14
C GLU A 58 -8.30 11.47 -8.47
N GLY A 59 -9.20 11.27 -7.52
CA GLY A 59 -10.40 10.48 -7.75
C GLY A 59 -10.24 8.99 -7.49
N GLY A 60 -9.11 8.57 -6.95
CA GLY A 60 -8.87 7.17 -6.66
C GLY A 60 -9.41 6.75 -5.30
N LYS A 61 -9.23 5.47 -5.01
CA LYS A 61 -9.66 4.89 -3.74
C LYS A 61 -8.45 4.45 -2.94
N ALA A 62 -8.40 4.88 -1.69
CA ALA A 62 -7.28 4.52 -0.84
C ALA A 62 -7.70 4.63 0.62
N ALA A 63 -6.97 3.91 1.46
CA ALA A 63 -7.10 4.00 2.90
C ALA A 63 -5.71 3.90 3.51
N ALA A 64 -5.51 4.50 4.67
CA ALA A 64 -4.22 4.50 5.33
C ALA A 64 -4.27 3.62 6.56
N PHE A 65 -3.13 3.02 6.87
CA PHE A 65 -3.00 2.21 8.07
C PHE A 65 -1.58 2.37 8.61
N THR A 66 -1.46 2.53 9.91
CA THR A 66 -0.16 2.67 10.56
C THR A 66 0.26 1.31 11.10
N ALA A 67 1.42 0.83 10.66
CA ALA A 67 1.93 -0.43 11.16
C ALA A 67 3.44 -0.48 11.02
N ASP A 68 4.06 -1.13 11.99
CA ASP A 68 5.49 -1.43 11.96
C ASP A 68 5.64 -2.89 11.56
N VAL A 69 6.05 -3.12 10.32
CA VAL A 69 6.08 -4.48 9.77
C VAL A 69 7.24 -5.32 10.31
N SER A 70 8.07 -4.75 11.16
CA SER A 70 9.04 -5.56 11.88
C SER A 70 8.38 -6.37 13.01
N ARG A 71 7.11 -6.13 13.28
CA ARG A 71 6.39 -6.80 14.36
C ARG A 71 5.31 -7.68 13.77
N ALA A 72 5.38 -8.98 14.07
CA ALA A 72 4.46 -9.94 13.46
C ALA A 72 3.00 -9.62 13.74
N ALA A 73 2.70 -9.16 14.96
CA ALA A 73 1.31 -8.84 15.29
C ALA A 73 0.79 -7.69 14.45
N GLU A 74 1.65 -6.74 14.10
CA GLU A 74 1.22 -5.61 13.28
C GLU A 74 1.08 -5.99 11.83
N VAL A 75 1.89 -6.93 11.36
CA VAL A 75 1.72 -7.46 10.01
C VAL A 75 0.36 -8.12 9.87
N GLU A 76 -0.01 -8.94 10.84
CA GLU A 76 -1.32 -9.58 10.80
C GLU A 76 -2.43 -8.54 10.87
N ALA A 77 -2.27 -7.53 11.70
CA ALA A 77 -3.29 -6.49 11.83
C ALA A 77 -3.49 -5.74 10.53
N MET A 78 -2.41 -5.46 9.80
CA MET A 78 -2.55 -4.72 8.54
C MET A 78 -3.24 -5.57 7.49
N VAL A 79 -2.97 -6.86 7.44
CA VAL A 79 -3.64 -7.75 6.50
C VAL A 79 -5.13 -7.80 6.80
N GLN A 80 -5.48 -7.99 8.06
CA GLN A 80 -6.89 -8.04 8.45
C GLN A 80 -7.59 -6.72 8.16
N ALA A 81 -6.92 -5.60 8.41
CA ALA A 81 -7.52 -4.30 8.15
C ALA A 81 -7.76 -4.09 6.66
N CYS A 82 -6.84 -4.54 5.83
CA CYS A 82 -7.03 -4.42 4.38
C CYS A 82 -8.20 -5.27 3.91
N LEU A 83 -8.28 -6.49 4.40
CA LEU A 83 -9.37 -7.38 4.03
C LEU A 83 -10.71 -6.83 4.51
N LYS A 84 -10.72 -6.20 5.68
CA LYS A 84 -11.95 -5.62 6.20
C LYS A 84 -12.37 -4.39 5.39
N THR A 85 -11.40 -3.62 4.93
CA THR A 85 -11.67 -2.39 4.20
C THR A 85 -12.05 -2.65 2.75
N PHE A 86 -11.32 -3.52 2.08
CA PHE A 86 -11.48 -3.73 0.64
C PHE A 86 -11.89 -5.14 0.26
N GLY A 87 -11.83 -6.09 1.16
CA GLY A 87 -12.35 -7.44 0.94
C GLY A 87 -11.39 -8.39 0.26
N ARG A 88 -10.25 -7.92 -0.21
CA ARG A 88 -9.29 -8.79 -0.90
C ARG A 88 -7.92 -8.12 -0.92
N ILE A 89 -6.92 -8.89 -1.25
CA ILE A 89 -5.57 -8.38 -1.51
C ILE A 89 -5.07 -9.08 -2.75
N ASP A 90 -4.83 -8.34 -3.80
CA ASP A 90 -4.34 -8.91 -5.06
C ASP A 90 -2.85 -8.72 -5.24
N VAL A 91 -2.32 -7.61 -4.72
CA VAL A 91 -0.91 -7.27 -4.87
C VAL A 91 -0.39 -6.77 -3.53
N LEU A 92 0.78 -7.24 -3.16
CA LEU A 92 1.49 -6.72 -1.98
C LEU A 92 2.83 -6.20 -2.45
N ASP A 93 3.05 -4.91 -2.27
CA ASP A 93 4.31 -4.26 -2.61
C ASP A 93 4.94 -3.78 -1.31
N ASN A 94 6.08 -4.36 -0.96
CA ASN A 94 6.77 -4.04 0.28
C ASN A 94 7.97 -3.15 -0.02
N ASN A 95 7.86 -1.89 0.34
CA ASN A 95 8.91 -0.89 0.12
C ASN A 95 9.65 -0.51 1.39
N VAL A 96 9.48 -1.28 2.44
CA VAL A 96 10.29 -1.10 3.64
C VAL A 96 11.65 -1.73 3.37
N GLY A 97 12.70 -1.10 3.81
CA GLY A 97 14.04 -1.56 3.46
C GLY A 97 14.51 -2.79 4.22
N ILE A 98 13.76 -3.86 4.21
CA ILE A 98 14.16 -5.11 4.82
C ILE A 98 14.88 -5.92 3.76
N ALA A 99 16.12 -6.21 4.02
CA ALA A 99 17.04 -6.63 2.98
C ALA A 99 16.62 -7.90 2.24
N GLU A 100 16.16 -8.88 2.96
CA GLU A 100 15.92 -10.17 2.35
C GLU A 100 14.56 -10.29 1.71
N VAL A 101 13.76 -9.26 1.79
CA VAL A 101 12.39 -9.32 1.29
C VAL A 101 12.32 -8.74 -0.11
N GLY A 102 11.67 -9.46 -0.99
CA GLY A 102 11.41 -8.93 -2.30
C GLY A 102 10.45 -7.75 -2.22
N SER A 103 10.59 -6.82 -3.14
CA SER A 103 9.80 -5.62 -3.08
C SER A 103 8.39 -5.82 -3.59
N VAL A 104 8.17 -6.80 -4.43
CA VAL A 104 6.85 -7.02 -5.01
C VAL A 104 6.48 -8.48 -4.87
N VAL A 105 5.33 -8.72 -4.30
CA VAL A 105 4.80 -10.06 -4.16
C VAL A 105 3.37 -10.03 -4.63
N GLU A 106 3.05 -10.90 -5.56
CA GLU A 106 1.67 -11.04 -6.00
C GLU A 106 1.03 -12.17 -5.23
N VAL A 107 0.08 -11.81 -4.41
CA VAL A 107 -0.48 -12.74 -3.47
C VAL A 107 -1.17 -13.90 -4.17
N ASP A 108 -1.89 -13.59 -5.21
CA ASP A 108 -2.70 -14.59 -5.89
C ASP A 108 -1.87 -15.59 -6.68
N GLU A 109 -0.68 -15.24 -7.06
CA GLU A 109 0.12 -16.17 -7.85
C GLU A 109 0.69 -17.29 -7.02
N LYS A 110 0.60 -17.20 -5.73
CA LYS A 110 1.06 -18.27 -4.87
C LYS A 110 0.18 -19.47 -4.91
N ASP A 111 -0.96 -19.33 -5.38
CA ASP A 111 -1.98 -20.36 -5.31
C ASP A 111 -1.86 -21.37 -6.40
#